data_d43e69b5af0df60756b58b688c44ddd8
#
_entry.id   d43e69b5af0df60756b58b688c44ddd8
#
_cell.length_a   1.000
_cell.length_b   1.000
_cell.length_c   1.000
_cell.angle_alpha   90.00
_cell.angle_beta   90.00
_cell.angle_gamma   90.00
#
_symmetry.space_group_name_H-M   'P 1'
#
loop_
_entity.id
_entity.type
_entity.pdbx_description
1 polymer ?
#
loop_
_entity_poly.entity_id
_entity_poly.type
_entity_poly.pdbx_seq_one_letter_code
_entity_poly.pdbx_strand_id
1 'polypeptide(L)'
;MQTNFSEDQLKDKDNKSTEKILRKCVHCGMCNATCPTFNILGDELDGPRGRIYLIKEMIEKKKTPTKKVVSHIDKCLSCYACMTTCPSGVNYMHLIDHGRNYIEKKYKRPFSERIFRDFLSKSLPKPNIFKFLVLLSKFGKIFKFLMPGSLKTMMDLSPKKIYGKTLRFQTVYKVEKKRQIARVALLIGCVQRVVSPQINESTIRILTRHGVEVITMPEIECCGSLNHHLGKEDLAKESFKKNIELWYDEYLKNGLDAIISNTS
;
A
#
# COMPACT_ATOMS: atom_id res chain seq x y z
N MET A 1 -0.39 -18.82 -18.96
CA MET A 1 -1.35 -18.45 -20.04
C MET A 1 -0.58 -17.94 -21.24
N GLN A 2 -1.12 -18.06 -22.46
CA GLN A 2 -0.49 -17.47 -23.65
C GLN A 2 -0.56 -15.95 -23.62
N THR A 3 0.49 -15.30 -24.12
CA THR A 3 0.63 -13.84 -24.20
C THR A 3 1.05 -13.43 -25.59
N ASN A 4 0.57 -12.28 -26.04
CA ASN A 4 0.80 -11.74 -27.40
C ASN A 4 1.30 -10.28 -27.32
N PHE A 5 2.32 -10.03 -26.46
CA PHE A 5 2.95 -8.74 -26.42
C PHE A 5 3.84 -8.52 -27.65
N SER A 6 3.77 -7.34 -28.28
CA SER A 6 4.68 -6.98 -29.35
C SER A 6 6.09 -6.74 -28.82
N GLU A 7 7.12 -6.88 -29.68
CA GLU A 7 8.51 -6.59 -29.30
C GLU A 7 8.69 -5.18 -28.75
N ASP A 8 7.97 -4.22 -29.34
CA ASP A 8 7.99 -2.83 -28.88
C ASP A 8 7.40 -2.67 -27.46
N GLN A 9 6.35 -3.42 -27.11
CA GLN A 9 5.82 -3.44 -25.75
C GLN A 9 6.81 -4.05 -24.76
N LEU A 10 7.58 -5.02 -25.16
CA LEU A 10 8.57 -5.71 -24.32
C LEU A 10 9.86 -4.91 -24.08
N LYS A 11 10.07 -3.79 -24.79
CA LYS A 11 11.14 -2.83 -24.45
C LYS A 11 10.90 -2.14 -23.11
N ASP A 12 9.63 -1.96 -22.74
CA ASP A 12 9.24 -1.46 -21.43
C ASP A 12 9.47 -2.53 -20.37
N LYS A 13 10.17 -2.16 -19.26
CA LYS A 13 10.55 -3.09 -18.19
C LYS A 13 9.34 -3.65 -17.44
N ASP A 14 8.32 -2.83 -17.24
CA ASP A 14 7.12 -3.22 -16.50
C ASP A 14 6.25 -4.19 -17.34
N ASN A 15 6.12 -3.93 -18.65
CA ASN A 15 5.47 -4.84 -19.58
C ASN A 15 6.20 -6.18 -19.67
N LYS A 16 7.53 -6.17 -19.76
CA LYS A 16 8.36 -7.37 -19.82
C LYS A 16 8.21 -8.21 -18.53
N SER A 17 8.19 -7.56 -17.38
CA SER A 17 7.94 -8.23 -16.10
C SER A 17 6.52 -8.80 -16.01
N THR A 18 5.54 -8.02 -16.40
CA THR A 18 4.13 -8.43 -16.47
C THR A 18 3.92 -9.66 -17.36
N GLU A 19 4.50 -9.64 -18.56
CA GLU A 19 4.44 -10.77 -19.51
C GLU A 19 5.01 -12.05 -18.88
N LYS A 20 6.18 -11.95 -18.24
CA LYS A 20 6.83 -13.06 -17.55
C LYS A 20 5.97 -13.65 -16.42
N ILE A 21 5.27 -12.79 -15.67
CA ILE A 21 4.37 -13.20 -14.59
C ILE A 21 3.10 -13.83 -15.16
N LEU A 22 2.51 -13.25 -16.21
CA LEU A 22 1.33 -13.78 -16.88
C LEU A 22 1.56 -15.19 -17.44
N ARG A 23 2.75 -15.46 -18.01
CA ARG A 23 3.13 -16.80 -18.51
C ARG A 23 3.15 -17.87 -17.42
N LYS A 24 3.46 -17.52 -16.17
CA LYS A 24 3.39 -18.45 -15.04
C LYS A 24 1.95 -18.86 -14.70
N CYS A 25 0.94 -18.04 -15.02
CA CYS A 25 -0.43 -18.32 -14.67
C CYS A 25 -1.03 -19.42 -15.56
N VAL A 26 -1.40 -20.55 -14.97
CA VAL A 26 -2.12 -21.65 -15.64
C VAL A 26 -3.63 -21.50 -15.61
N HIS A 27 -4.13 -20.39 -15.05
CA HIS A 27 -5.55 -20.02 -14.99
C HIS A 27 -6.46 -21.02 -14.25
N CYS A 28 -5.92 -21.79 -13.30
CA CYS A 28 -6.65 -22.85 -12.57
C CYS A 28 -7.74 -22.34 -11.63
N GLY A 29 -7.66 -21.09 -11.15
CA GLY A 29 -8.68 -20.49 -10.28
C GLY A 29 -8.51 -20.77 -8.78
N MET A 30 -7.50 -21.49 -8.32
CA MET A 30 -7.28 -21.76 -6.88
C MET A 30 -7.17 -20.48 -6.05
N CYS A 31 -6.66 -19.42 -6.63
CA CYS A 31 -6.55 -18.10 -5.99
C CYS A 31 -7.90 -17.45 -5.67
N ASN A 32 -9.00 -17.85 -6.31
CA ASN A 32 -10.33 -17.31 -6.06
C ASN A 32 -10.86 -17.73 -4.68
N ALA A 33 -10.53 -18.94 -4.22
CA ALA A 33 -11.01 -19.47 -2.94
C ALA A 33 -10.62 -18.60 -1.73
N THR A 34 -9.46 -17.97 -1.79
CA THR A 34 -8.95 -17.09 -0.71
C THR A 34 -9.25 -15.61 -0.93
N CYS A 35 -9.88 -15.25 -2.04
CA CYS A 35 -10.15 -13.85 -2.37
C CYS A 35 -11.42 -13.35 -1.67
N PRO A 36 -11.34 -12.36 -0.75
CA PRO A 36 -12.51 -11.86 -0.04
C PRO A 36 -13.53 -11.19 -0.97
N THR A 37 -13.07 -10.48 -2.01
CA THR A 37 -14.00 -9.82 -2.95
C THR A 37 -14.73 -10.83 -3.84
N PHE A 38 -14.09 -11.91 -4.25
CA PHE A 38 -14.74 -13.00 -4.97
C PHE A 38 -15.79 -13.70 -4.09
N ASN A 39 -15.43 -14.03 -2.85
CA ASN A 39 -16.31 -14.75 -1.93
C ASN A 39 -17.55 -13.94 -1.53
N ILE A 40 -17.44 -12.61 -1.45
CA ILE A 40 -18.57 -11.74 -1.08
C ILE A 40 -19.45 -11.38 -2.29
N LEU A 41 -18.83 -11.11 -3.44
CA LEU A 41 -19.54 -10.57 -4.61
C LEU A 41 -19.97 -11.64 -5.62
N GLY A 42 -19.33 -12.82 -5.62
CA GLY A 42 -19.66 -13.95 -6.51
C GLY A 42 -19.32 -13.72 -7.99
N ASP A 43 -18.67 -12.61 -8.36
CA ASP A 43 -18.29 -12.31 -9.73
C ASP A 43 -16.83 -12.74 -9.99
N GLU A 44 -16.63 -13.53 -11.05
CA GLU A 44 -15.31 -14.00 -11.46
C GLU A 44 -14.32 -12.85 -11.72
N LEU A 45 -14.81 -11.73 -12.27
CA LEU A 45 -13.98 -10.56 -12.55
C LEU A 45 -13.59 -9.79 -11.27
N ASP A 46 -14.25 -10.05 -10.15
CA ASP A 46 -13.88 -9.55 -8.82
C ASP A 46 -12.92 -10.50 -8.08
N GLY A 47 -12.53 -11.62 -8.71
CA GLY A 47 -11.50 -12.56 -8.28
C GLY A 47 -10.12 -12.29 -8.91
N PRO A 48 -9.04 -12.86 -8.34
CA PRO A 48 -7.69 -12.68 -8.88
C PRO A 48 -7.53 -13.22 -10.29
N ARG A 49 -8.12 -14.38 -10.59
CA ARG A 49 -8.08 -14.99 -11.93
C ARG A 49 -8.70 -14.10 -12.99
N GLY A 50 -9.89 -13.57 -12.73
CA GLY A 50 -10.57 -12.65 -13.64
C GLY A 50 -9.80 -11.32 -13.80
N ARG A 51 -9.27 -10.76 -12.73
CA ARG A 51 -8.45 -9.55 -12.79
C ARG A 51 -7.15 -9.76 -13.57
N ILE A 52 -6.48 -10.90 -13.43
CA ILE A 52 -5.31 -11.25 -14.27
C ILE A 52 -5.67 -11.22 -15.75
N TYR A 53 -6.84 -11.77 -16.11
CA TYR A 53 -7.31 -11.76 -17.50
C TYR A 53 -7.60 -10.32 -17.97
N LEU A 54 -8.28 -9.50 -17.16
CA LEU A 54 -8.56 -8.11 -17.48
C LEU A 54 -7.28 -7.28 -17.69
N ILE A 55 -6.29 -7.46 -16.80
CA ILE A 55 -5.00 -6.78 -16.90
C ILE A 55 -4.27 -7.19 -18.18
N LYS A 56 -4.22 -8.50 -18.46
CA LYS A 56 -3.63 -9.02 -19.70
C LYS A 56 -4.26 -8.35 -20.92
N GLU A 57 -5.60 -8.44 -21.06
CA GLU A 57 -6.34 -7.88 -22.19
C GLU A 57 -6.09 -6.39 -22.39
N MET A 58 -6.10 -5.64 -21.29
CA MET A 58 -5.94 -4.19 -21.27
C MET A 58 -4.56 -3.78 -21.78
N ILE A 59 -3.49 -4.44 -21.30
CA ILE A 59 -2.11 -4.07 -21.62
C ILE A 59 -1.72 -4.59 -23.00
N GLU A 60 -1.98 -5.85 -23.33
CA GLU A 60 -1.65 -6.44 -24.64
C GLU A 60 -2.30 -5.68 -25.79
N LYS A 61 -3.57 -5.38 -25.66
CA LYS A 61 -4.34 -4.71 -26.73
C LYS A 61 -4.20 -3.18 -26.68
N LYS A 62 -3.40 -2.63 -25.76
CA LYS A 62 -3.24 -1.17 -25.55
C LYS A 62 -4.58 -0.43 -25.42
N LYS A 63 -5.62 -1.11 -24.93
CA LYS A 63 -6.97 -0.56 -24.84
C LYS A 63 -7.09 0.46 -23.72
N THR A 64 -7.88 1.52 -23.97
CA THR A 64 -8.36 2.40 -22.89
C THR A 64 -9.31 1.60 -21.99
N PRO A 65 -9.07 1.51 -20.67
CA PRO A 65 -9.93 0.76 -19.77
C PRO A 65 -11.35 1.31 -19.75
N THR A 66 -12.34 0.42 -19.76
CA THR A 66 -13.74 0.80 -19.57
C THR A 66 -14.05 0.99 -18.09
N LYS A 67 -15.10 1.74 -17.77
CA LYS A 67 -15.59 1.91 -16.39
C LYS A 67 -15.79 0.57 -15.67
N LYS A 68 -16.28 -0.46 -16.39
CA LYS A 68 -16.50 -1.80 -15.84
C LYS A 68 -15.16 -2.46 -15.43
N VAL A 69 -14.17 -2.44 -16.32
CA VAL A 69 -12.82 -2.97 -16.03
C VAL A 69 -12.19 -2.26 -14.83
N VAL A 70 -12.25 -0.92 -14.81
CA VAL A 70 -11.73 -0.11 -13.71
C VAL A 70 -12.40 -0.49 -12.38
N SER A 71 -13.72 -0.67 -12.37
CA SER A 71 -14.46 -1.06 -11.18
C SER A 71 -13.98 -2.40 -10.61
N HIS A 72 -13.74 -3.42 -11.45
CA HIS A 72 -13.24 -4.72 -10.98
C HIS A 72 -11.81 -4.64 -10.44
N ILE A 73 -10.93 -3.86 -11.07
CA ILE A 73 -9.55 -3.68 -10.60
C ILE A 73 -9.51 -2.89 -9.30
N ASP A 74 -10.31 -1.82 -9.17
CA ASP A 74 -10.35 -0.95 -7.98
C ASP A 74 -10.91 -1.67 -6.74
N LYS A 75 -11.78 -2.65 -6.88
CA LYS A 75 -12.31 -3.46 -5.77
C LYS A 75 -11.26 -4.39 -5.14
N CYS A 76 -10.10 -4.58 -5.76
CA CYS A 76 -9.04 -5.40 -5.15
C CYS A 76 -8.53 -4.75 -3.86
N LEU A 77 -8.57 -5.49 -2.76
CA LEU A 77 -8.12 -5.01 -1.43
C LEU A 77 -6.60 -5.05 -1.23
N SER A 78 -5.85 -5.55 -2.21
CA SER A 78 -4.38 -5.74 -2.09
C SER A 78 -3.96 -6.53 -0.84
N CYS A 79 -4.77 -7.49 -0.41
CA CYS A 79 -4.47 -8.35 0.74
C CYS A 79 -3.50 -9.49 0.41
N TYR A 80 -3.25 -9.77 -0.86
CA TYR A 80 -2.33 -10.76 -1.43
C TYR A 80 -2.52 -12.21 -0.96
N ALA A 81 -3.60 -12.55 -0.28
CA ALA A 81 -3.93 -13.94 0.11
C ALA A 81 -3.92 -14.91 -1.08
N CYS A 82 -4.25 -14.41 -2.28
CA CYS A 82 -4.19 -15.18 -3.52
C CYS A 82 -2.77 -15.58 -3.94
N MET A 83 -1.73 -14.89 -3.47
CA MET A 83 -0.33 -15.22 -3.80
C MET A 83 0.14 -16.45 -3.04
N THR A 84 -0.21 -16.57 -1.76
CA THR A 84 0.15 -17.72 -0.92
C THR A 84 -0.55 -19.00 -1.35
N THR A 85 -1.72 -18.89 -1.98
CA THR A 85 -2.52 -20.01 -2.47
C THR A 85 -2.11 -20.45 -3.89
N CYS A 86 -1.33 -19.64 -4.61
CA CYS A 86 -1.00 -19.91 -6.01
C CYS A 86 0.11 -20.97 -6.15
N PRO A 87 -0.18 -22.20 -6.67
CA PRO A 87 0.85 -23.23 -6.82
C PRO A 87 1.90 -22.87 -7.88
N SER A 88 1.54 -22.00 -8.84
CA SER A 88 2.43 -21.56 -9.92
C SER A 88 3.28 -20.34 -9.54
N GLY A 89 3.18 -19.84 -8.30
CA GLY A 89 3.97 -18.71 -7.82
C GLY A 89 3.76 -17.41 -8.63
N VAL A 90 2.52 -17.11 -9.00
CA VAL A 90 2.19 -15.86 -9.74
C VAL A 90 2.36 -14.67 -8.81
N ASN A 91 3.22 -13.73 -9.15
CA ASN A 91 3.36 -12.46 -8.44
C ASN A 91 2.18 -11.52 -8.78
N TYR A 92 1.04 -11.77 -8.13
CA TYR A 92 -0.17 -11.00 -8.37
C TYR A 92 -0.04 -9.53 -7.92
N MET A 93 0.77 -9.24 -6.90
CA MET A 93 1.02 -7.89 -6.43
C MET A 93 1.53 -7.00 -7.58
N HIS A 94 2.55 -7.44 -8.28
CA HIS A 94 3.09 -6.70 -9.42
C HIS A 94 2.07 -6.49 -10.53
N LEU A 95 1.23 -7.51 -10.83
CA LEU A 95 0.20 -7.40 -11.86
C LEU A 95 -0.86 -6.35 -11.51
N ILE A 96 -1.38 -6.37 -10.28
CA ILE A 96 -2.44 -5.44 -9.88
C ILE A 96 -1.94 -4.00 -9.81
N ASP A 97 -0.72 -3.79 -9.34
CA ASP A 97 -0.13 -2.46 -9.24
C ASP A 97 0.20 -1.88 -10.63
N HIS A 98 0.75 -2.70 -11.54
CA HIS A 98 0.94 -2.30 -12.95
C HIS A 98 -0.40 -2.01 -13.64
N GLY A 99 -1.42 -2.84 -13.42
CA GLY A 99 -2.77 -2.61 -13.93
C GLY A 99 -3.37 -1.28 -13.45
N ARG A 100 -3.21 -0.94 -12.17
CA ARG A 100 -3.65 0.33 -11.59
C ARG A 100 -2.90 1.54 -12.16
N ASN A 101 -1.57 1.42 -12.34
CA ASN A 101 -0.76 2.46 -12.98
C ASN A 101 -1.21 2.69 -14.44
N TYR A 102 -1.46 1.61 -15.18
CA TYR A 102 -1.98 1.70 -16.54
C TYR A 102 -3.34 2.41 -16.58
N ILE A 103 -4.26 2.07 -15.66
CA ILE A 103 -5.57 2.72 -15.53
C ILE A 103 -5.41 4.21 -15.22
N GLU A 104 -4.57 4.58 -14.26
CA GLU A 104 -4.38 5.98 -13.88
C GLU A 104 -3.85 6.84 -15.04
N LYS A 105 -2.99 6.26 -15.89
CA LYS A 105 -2.46 6.92 -17.09
C LYS A 105 -3.44 7.02 -18.26
N LYS A 106 -4.35 6.04 -18.42
CA LYS A 106 -5.19 5.91 -19.62
C LYS A 106 -6.68 6.19 -19.40
N TYR A 107 -7.20 6.07 -18.17
CA TYR A 107 -8.62 6.23 -17.89
C TYR A 107 -8.91 7.57 -17.25
N LYS A 108 -9.83 8.31 -17.87
CA LYS A 108 -10.31 9.60 -17.29
C LYS A 108 -11.41 9.30 -16.28
N ARG A 109 -11.05 9.33 -14.99
CA ARG A 109 -12.02 9.14 -13.90
C ARG A 109 -13.01 10.31 -13.82
N PRO A 110 -14.24 10.08 -13.34
CA PRO A 110 -15.19 11.14 -13.01
C PRO A 110 -14.55 12.18 -12.09
N PHE A 111 -14.95 13.45 -12.25
CA PHE A 111 -14.34 14.57 -11.52
C PHE A 111 -14.36 14.40 -10.00
N SER A 112 -15.50 13.99 -9.44
CA SER A 112 -15.64 13.74 -7.99
C SER A 112 -14.70 12.64 -7.48
N GLU A 113 -14.58 11.55 -8.22
CA GLU A 113 -13.68 10.44 -7.86
C GLU A 113 -12.22 10.89 -7.92
N ARG A 114 -11.84 11.64 -8.94
CA ARG A 114 -10.48 12.16 -9.09
C ARG A 114 -10.11 13.08 -7.94
N ILE A 115 -10.97 14.05 -7.59
CA ILE A 115 -10.74 14.95 -6.46
C ILE A 115 -10.59 14.16 -5.16
N PHE A 116 -11.45 13.18 -4.93
CA PHE A 116 -11.39 12.37 -3.72
C PHE A 116 -10.08 11.56 -3.62
N ARG A 117 -9.66 10.92 -4.71
CA ARG A 117 -8.38 10.20 -4.78
C ARG A 117 -7.18 11.12 -4.60
N ASP A 118 -7.21 12.31 -5.19
CA ASP A 118 -6.16 13.32 -5.02
C ASP A 118 -6.09 13.84 -3.59
N PHE A 119 -7.25 14.05 -2.96
CA PHE A 119 -7.33 14.42 -1.55
C PHE A 119 -6.72 13.34 -0.65
N LEU A 120 -7.09 12.07 -0.83
CA LEU A 120 -6.52 10.96 -0.06
C LEU A 120 -5.02 10.84 -0.28
N SER A 121 -4.56 10.90 -1.53
CA SER A 121 -3.16 10.82 -1.93
C SER A 121 -2.27 11.89 -1.27
N LYS A 122 -2.81 13.09 -1.05
CA LYS A 122 -2.07 14.22 -0.48
C LYS A 122 -2.20 14.35 1.05
N SER A 123 -3.33 13.90 1.61
CA SER A 123 -3.62 14.09 3.03
C SER A 123 -3.16 12.93 3.91
N LEU A 124 -3.43 11.68 3.52
CA LEU A 124 -3.09 10.51 4.33
C LEU A 124 -1.58 10.30 4.54
N PRO A 125 -0.70 10.56 3.54
CA PRO A 125 0.75 10.45 3.75
C PRO A 125 1.31 11.43 4.77
N LYS A 126 0.62 12.53 5.07
CA LYS A 126 1.06 13.58 5.99
C LYS A 126 0.44 13.39 7.37
N PRO A 127 1.19 12.91 8.38
CA PRO A 127 0.61 12.54 9.68
C PRO A 127 -0.11 13.67 10.39
N ASN A 128 0.38 14.90 10.27
CA ASN A 128 -0.25 16.07 10.89
C ASN A 128 -1.60 16.40 10.26
N ILE A 129 -1.69 16.36 8.93
CA ILE A 129 -2.95 16.59 8.20
C ILE A 129 -3.92 15.44 8.52
N PHE A 130 -3.44 14.20 8.50
CA PHE A 130 -4.26 13.04 8.82
C PHE A 130 -4.81 13.12 10.26
N LYS A 131 -3.98 13.49 11.24
CA LYS A 131 -4.40 13.71 12.63
C LYS A 131 -5.51 14.77 12.73
N PHE A 132 -5.36 15.88 12.03
CA PHE A 132 -6.38 16.93 11.97
C PHE A 132 -7.69 16.42 11.36
N LEU A 133 -7.64 15.68 10.26
CA LEU A 133 -8.83 15.07 9.63
C LEU A 133 -9.53 14.07 10.55
N VAL A 134 -8.76 13.25 11.28
CA VAL A 134 -9.32 12.33 12.27
C VAL A 134 -9.98 13.09 13.43
N LEU A 135 -9.41 14.22 13.84
CA LEU A 135 -10.04 15.08 14.86
C LEU A 135 -11.36 15.69 14.34
N LEU A 136 -11.35 16.22 13.12
CA LEU A 136 -12.57 16.75 12.48
C LEU A 136 -13.64 15.68 12.30
N SER A 137 -13.26 14.43 12.02
CA SER A 137 -14.22 13.33 11.85
C SER A 137 -15.04 13.06 13.11
N LYS A 138 -14.52 13.36 14.30
CA LYS A 138 -15.29 13.25 15.57
C LYS A 138 -16.46 14.19 15.63
N PHE A 139 -16.27 15.44 15.19
CA PHE A 139 -17.35 16.41 15.10
C PHE A 139 -18.33 16.04 13.98
N GLY A 140 -17.82 15.57 12.84
CA GLY A 140 -18.63 15.13 11.72
C GLY A 140 -19.54 13.93 12.03
N LYS A 141 -19.20 13.11 13.02
CA LYS A 141 -20.06 11.98 13.45
C LYS A 141 -21.45 12.43 13.92
N ILE A 142 -21.58 13.66 14.44
CA ILE A 142 -22.86 14.24 14.88
C ILE A 142 -23.77 14.45 13.65
N PHE A 143 -23.22 14.81 12.51
CA PHE A 143 -23.93 15.07 11.27
C PHE A 143 -23.94 13.89 10.29
N LYS A 144 -23.62 12.69 10.77
CA LYS A 144 -23.48 11.47 9.96
C LYS A 144 -24.73 11.15 9.12
N PHE A 145 -25.93 11.50 9.59
CA PHE A 145 -27.18 11.23 8.90
C PHE A 145 -27.37 12.03 7.60
N LEU A 146 -26.68 13.18 7.46
CA LEU A 146 -26.71 14.05 6.27
C LEU A 146 -25.66 13.64 5.21
N MET A 147 -24.81 12.66 5.49
CA MET A 147 -23.67 12.36 4.64
C MET A 147 -23.96 11.25 3.63
N PRO A 148 -23.38 11.32 2.39
CA PRO A 148 -23.42 10.23 1.42
C PRO A 148 -22.80 8.94 1.99
N GLY A 149 -23.27 7.77 1.52
CA GLY A 149 -22.93 6.45 2.06
C GLY A 149 -21.43 6.17 2.20
N SER A 150 -20.62 6.59 1.24
CA SER A 150 -19.14 6.42 1.28
C SER A 150 -18.49 7.20 2.42
N LEU A 151 -18.89 8.46 2.65
CA LEU A 151 -18.40 9.28 3.76
C LEU A 151 -18.88 8.75 5.12
N LYS A 152 -20.12 8.25 5.18
CA LYS A 152 -20.68 7.61 6.37
C LYS A 152 -19.82 6.41 6.77
N THR A 153 -19.48 5.53 5.83
CA THR A 153 -18.61 4.37 6.07
C THR A 153 -17.21 4.77 6.53
N MET A 154 -16.62 5.79 5.93
CA MET A 154 -15.31 6.32 6.37
C MET A 154 -15.35 6.85 7.80
N MET A 155 -16.44 7.50 8.20
CA MET A 155 -16.60 7.98 9.56
C MET A 155 -16.80 6.83 10.57
N ASP A 156 -17.44 5.75 10.17
CA ASP A 156 -17.57 4.55 11.00
C ASP A 156 -16.22 3.88 11.23
N LEU A 157 -15.37 3.85 10.21
CA LEU A 157 -14.02 3.31 10.29
C LEU A 157 -13.05 4.22 11.07
N SER A 158 -13.41 5.50 11.32
CA SER A 158 -12.53 6.40 12.05
C SER A 158 -12.39 5.97 13.53
N PRO A 159 -11.17 6.02 14.11
CA PRO A 159 -10.91 5.51 15.45
C PRO A 159 -11.75 6.22 16.50
N LYS A 160 -12.31 5.47 17.44
CA LYS A 160 -13.10 6.01 18.58
C LYS A 160 -12.22 6.82 19.54
N LYS A 161 -10.97 6.40 19.74
CA LYS A 161 -9.97 7.07 20.59
C LYS A 161 -8.82 7.56 19.73
N ILE A 162 -8.50 8.84 19.81
CA ILE A 162 -7.22 9.37 19.32
C ILE A 162 -6.29 9.36 20.53
N TYR A 163 -5.20 8.65 20.45
CA TYR A 163 -4.20 8.67 21.50
C TYR A 163 -3.57 10.06 21.53
N GLY A 164 -3.90 10.82 22.58
CA GLY A 164 -3.54 12.27 22.69
C GLY A 164 -2.06 12.53 22.80
N LYS A 165 -1.28 11.61 23.33
CA LYS A 165 0.18 11.66 23.31
C LYS A 165 0.64 11.05 21.97
N THR A 166 0.87 11.90 20.99
CA THR A 166 1.76 11.54 19.89
C THR A 166 3.09 11.24 20.57
N LEU A 167 3.54 10.01 20.50
CA LEU A 167 4.90 9.66 20.90
C LEU A 167 5.83 10.73 20.31
N ARG A 168 6.56 11.41 21.17
CA ARG A 168 7.79 12.06 20.75
C ARG A 168 8.73 10.89 20.46
N PHE A 169 8.73 10.42 19.23
CA PHE A 169 9.67 9.40 18.82
C PHE A 169 11.07 9.97 19.06
N GLN A 170 11.78 9.39 20.01
CA GLN A 170 13.21 9.64 20.13
C GLN A 170 13.84 9.13 18.84
N THR A 171 14.84 9.84 18.38
CA THR A 171 15.55 9.43 17.17
C THR A 171 16.28 8.10 17.39
N VAL A 172 16.77 7.83 18.60
CA VAL A 172 17.51 6.62 18.95
C VAL A 172 17.04 6.06 20.29
N TYR A 173 16.66 4.80 20.31
CA TYR A 173 16.33 4.02 21.51
C TYR A 173 17.50 3.08 21.80
N LYS A 174 18.41 3.57 22.67
CA LYS A 174 19.66 2.89 23.00
C LYS A 174 19.47 1.64 23.86
N VAL A 175 20.37 0.71 23.68
CA VAL A 175 20.58 -0.47 24.54
C VAL A 175 21.98 -0.32 25.18
N GLU A 176 22.18 -0.93 26.35
CA GLU A 176 23.54 -1.02 26.93
C GLU A 176 24.50 -1.65 25.92
N LYS A 177 25.63 -0.96 25.64
CA LYS A 177 26.59 -1.41 24.59
C LYS A 177 27.03 -2.85 24.74
N LYS A 178 27.18 -3.37 25.99
CA LYS A 178 27.54 -4.78 26.24
C LYS A 178 26.48 -5.81 25.83
N ARG A 179 25.24 -5.37 25.61
CA ARG A 179 24.09 -6.21 25.25
C ARG A 179 23.59 -5.92 23.82
N GLN A 180 24.18 -4.96 23.14
CA GLN A 180 23.73 -4.61 21.79
C GLN A 180 24.18 -5.69 20.79
N ILE A 181 23.18 -6.33 20.14
CA ILE A 181 23.40 -7.38 19.14
C ILE A 181 23.13 -6.89 17.72
N ALA A 182 22.29 -5.86 17.56
CA ALA A 182 21.94 -5.29 16.26
C ALA A 182 21.48 -3.84 16.40
N ARG A 183 21.43 -3.12 15.28
CA ARG A 183 20.91 -1.77 15.14
C ARG A 183 19.97 -1.69 13.96
N VAL A 184 18.70 -1.29 14.19
CA VAL A 184 17.65 -1.34 13.17
C VAL A 184 16.91 -0.02 13.06
N ALA A 185 16.45 0.31 11.84
CA ALA A 185 15.53 1.41 11.59
C ALA A 185 14.08 0.93 11.63
N LEU A 186 13.23 1.59 12.40
CA LEU A 186 11.79 1.29 12.44
C LEU A 186 11.02 2.28 11.57
N LEU A 187 10.29 1.76 10.58
CA LEU A 187 9.33 2.50 9.79
C LEU A 187 8.02 2.65 10.59
N ILE A 188 7.80 3.84 11.14
CA ILE A 188 6.68 4.10 12.07
C ILE A 188 5.31 4.27 11.41
N GLY A 189 5.25 4.36 10.08
CA GLY A 189 4.02 4.49 9.31
C GLY A 189 3.28 5.83 9.49
N CYS A 190 2.67 6.35 8.42
CA CYS A 190 1.96 7.64 8.44
C CYS A 190 0.63 7.56 9.20
N VAL A 191 -0.17 6.54 8.94
CA VAL A 191 -1.49 6.32 9.55
C VAL A 191 -1.34 5.71 10.94
N GLN A 192 -0.50 4.70 11.09
CA GLN A 192 -0.34 3.94 12.34
C GLN A 192 0.11 4.82 13.52
N ARG A 193 1.04 5.78 13.29
CA ARG A 193 1.47 6.71 14.35
C ARG A 193 0.35 7.58 14.92
N VAL A 194 -0.74 7.74 14.17
CA VAL A 194 -1.91 8.53 14.58
C VAL A 194 -3.00 7.66 15.19
N VAL A 195 -3.27 6.51 14.57
CA VAL A 195 -4.39 5.64 14.93
C VAL A 195 -4.03 4.66 16.05
N SER A 196 -2.82 4.10 16.01
CA SER A 196 -2.37 3.03 16.92
C SER A 196 -0.88 3.13 17.26
N PRO A 197 -0.43 4.26 17.87
CA PRO A 197 0.98 4.48 18.21
C PRO A 197 1.56 3.41 19.16
N GLN A 198 0.69 2.77 19.98
CA GLN A 198 1.09 1.71 20.90
C GLN A 198 1.72 0.49 20.22
N ILE A 199 1.44 0.26 18.92
CA ILE A 199 2.08 -0.83 18.16
C ILE A 199 3.57 -0.54 18.01
N ASN A 200 3.91 0.70 17.59
CA ASN A 200 5.31 1.12 17.49
C ASN A 200 6.03 1.08 18.84
N GLU A 201 5.37 1.56 19.91
CA GLU A 201 5.90 1.51 21.28
C GLU A 201 6.22 0.08 21.72
N SER A 202 5.31 -0.84 21.46
CA SER A 202 5.50 -2.25 21.82
C SER A 202 6.61 -2.88 21.01
N THR A 203 6.72 -2.55 19.72
CA THR A 203 7.81 -3.01 18.84
C THR A 203 9.17 -2.52 19.36
N ILE A 204 9.29 -1.23 19.66
CA ILE A 204 10.52 -0.64 20.21
C ILE A 204 10.89 -1.33 21.53
N ARG A 205 9.92 -1.48 22.44
CA ARG A 205 10.14 -2.10 23.75
C ARG A 205 10.59 -3.55 23.64
N ILE A 206 10.03 -4.33 22.72
CA ILE A 206 10.45 -5.72 22.52
C ILE A 206 11.87 -5.76 21.97
N LEU A 207 12.15 -5.02 20.90
CA LEU A 207 13.48 -4.99 20.27
C LEU A 207 14.56 -4.55 21.24
N THR A 208 14.35 -3.48 21.98
CA THR A 208 15.35 -2.98 22.94
C THR A 208 15.59 -3.95 24.12
N ARG A 209 14.55 -4.66 24.58
CA ARG A 209 14.71 -5.73 25.59
C ARG A 209 15.59 -6.87 25.11
N HIS A 210 15.55 -7.16 23.81
CA HIS A 210 16.35 -8.22 23.18
C HIS A 210 17.72 -7.72 22.66
N GLY A 211 18.17 -6.55 23.08
CA GLY A 211 19.50 -6.05 22.73
C GLY A 211 19.60 -5.40 21.36
N VAL A 212 18.46 -5.05 20.73
CA VAL A 212 18.45 -4.39 19.44
C VAL A 212 18.25 -2.88 19.64
N GLU A 213 19.23 -2.08 19.22
CA GLU A 213 19.09 -0.63 19.18
C GLU A 213 18.12 -0.24 18.06
N VAL A 214 17.12 0.58 18.36
CA VAL A 214 16.10 1.01 17.40
C VAL A 214 16.26 2.48 17.10
N ILE A 215 16.33 2.84 15.83
CA ILE A 215 16.28 4.23 15.36
C ILE A 215 14.95 4.51 14.66
N THR A 216 14.46 5.72 14.84
CA THR A 216 13.32 6.26 14.10
C THR A 216 13.75 7.54 13.43
N MET A 217 13.34 7.73 12.19
CA MET A 217 13.67 8.91 11.40
C MET A 217 12.40 9.76 11.20
N PRO A 218 12.29 10.92 11.88
CA PRO A 218 11.13 11.80 11.76
C PRO A 218 10.86 12.29 10.33
N GLU A 219 11.92 12.39 9.53
CA GLU A 219 11.90 12.81 8.12
C GLU A 219 11.17 11.81 7.21
N ILE A 220 11.06 10.55 7.65
CA ILE A 220 10.29 9.51 6.96
C ILE A 220 8.84 9.61 7.41
N GLU A 221 8.02 10.30 6.63
CA GLU A 221 6.60 10.50 6.94
C GLU A 221 5.73 9.35 6.45
N CYS A 222 5.98 8.85 5.24
CA CYS A 222 5.17 7.84 4.56
C CYS A 222 6.05 6.82 3.83
N CYS A 223 5.60 5.55 3.84
CA CYS A 223 6.26 4.49 3.06
C CYS A 223 6.02 4.61 1.54
N GLY A 224 5.06 5.42 1.08
CA GLY A 224 4.69 5.55 -0.33
C GLY A 224 3.64 4.55 -0.83
N SER A 225 3.31 3.51 -0.08
CA SER A 225 2.42 2.41 -0.53
C SER A 225 1.04 2.89 -0.96
N LEU A 226 0.44 3.87 -0.25
CA LEU A 226 -0.87 4.41 -0.64
C LEU A 226 -0.86 4.93 -2.08
N ASN A 227 0.13 5.77 -2.42
CA ASN A 227 0.24 6.34 -3.76
C ASN A 227 0.52 5.26 -4.80
N HIS A 228 1.34 4.26 -4.46
CA HIS A 228 1.60 3.12 -5.32
C HIS A 228 0.32 2.34 -5.63
N HIS A 229 -0.47 1.98 -4.62
CA HIS A 229 -1.74 1.26 -4.79
C HIS A 229 -2.85 2.11 -5.43
N LEU A 230 -2.76 3.44 -5.39
CA LEU A 230 -3.61 4.33 -6.18
C LEU A 230 -3.19 4.45 -7.65
N GLY A 231 -2.07 3.84 -8.07
CA GLY A 231 -1.50 3.95 -9.41
C GLY A 231 -0.74 5.25 -9.66
N LYS A 232 -0.49 6.06 -8.61
CA LYS A 232 0.27 7.32 -8.68
C LYS A 232 1.75 7.04 -8.48
N GLU A 233 2.33 6.36 -9.46
CA GLU A 233 3.68 5.80 -9.38
C GLU A 233 4.77 6.84 -9.12
N ASP A 234 4.66 8.03 -9.76
CA ASP A 234 5.67 9.08 -9.62
C ASP A 234 5.75 9.58 -8.16
N LEU A 235 4.59 9.83 -7.52
CA LEU A 235 4.53 10.23 -6.11
C LEU A 235 5.01 9.11 -5.17
N ALA A 236 4.75 7.85 -5.53
CA ALA A 236 5.25 6.72 -4.77
C ALA A 236 6.77 6.60 -4.86
N LYS A 237 7.32 6.70 -6.08
CA LYS A 237 8.78 6.65 -6.33
C LYS A 237 9.52 7.78 -5.62
N GLU A 238 8.96 8.99 -5.57
CA GLU A 238 9.53 10.10 -4.80
C GLU A 238 9.66 9.75 -3.31
N SER A 239 8.59 9.18 -2.71
CA SER A 239 8.62 8.72 -1.32
C SER A 239 9.63 7.59 -1.12
N PHE A 240 9.68 6.61 -2.03
CA PHE A 240 10.63 5.50 -1.95
C PHE A 240 12.07 5.98 -2.02
N LYS A 241 12.38 6.87 -2.97
CA LYS A 241 13.72 7.42 -3.15
C LYS A 241 14.18 8.15 -1.88
N LYS A 242 13.35 9.06 -1.35
CA LYS A 242 13.64 9.78 -0.10
C LYS A 242 13.93 8.83 1.07
N ASN A 243 13.10 7.79 1.23
CA ASN A 243 13.26 6.84 2.33
C ASN A 243 14.56 6.03 2.18
N ILE A 244 14.86 5.57 0.95
CA ILE A 244 16.09 4.80 0.66
C ILE A 244 17.33 5.67 0.92
N GLU A 245 17.33 6.92 0.48
CA GLU A 245 18.46 7.85 0.69
C GLU A 245 18.72 8.06 2.20
N LEU A 246 17.67 8.30 2.99
CA LEU A 246 17.81 8.48 4.44
C LEU A 246 18.34 7.22 5.15
N TRP A 247 17.83 6.03 4.80
CA TRP A 247 18.32 4.78 5.38
C TRP A 247 19.74 4.45 4.94
N TYR A 248 20.07 4.72 3.68
CA TYR A 248 21.40 4.48 3.14
C TYR A 248 22.44 5.39 3.78
N ASP A 249 22.11 6.65 3.95
CA ASP A 249 22.96 7.61 4.67
C ASP A 249 23.22 7.17 6.11
N GLU A 250 22.19 6.68 6.81
CA GLU A 250 22.33 6.18 8.18
C GLU A 250 23.16 4.88 8.21
N TYR A 251 22.97 4.00 7.24
CA TYR A 251 23.78 2.79 7.09
C TYR A 251 25.26 3.13 6.92
N LEU A 252 25.60 4.10 6.09
CA LEU A 252 26.99 4.51 5.86
C LEU A 252 27.62 5.20 7.07
N LYS A 253 26.86 6.02 7.80
CA LYS A 253 27.38 6.83 8.92
C LYS A 253 27.53 6.05 10.23
N ASN A 254 26.55 5.22 10.55
CA ASN A 254 26.42 4.64 11.88
C ASN A 254 26.24 3.12 11.87
N GLY A 255 26.11 2.51 10.70
CA GLY A 255 25.74 1.11 10.53
C GLY A 255 24.24 0.88 10.73
N LEU A 256 23.70 -0.05 9.98
CA LEU A 256 22.29 -0.46 10.07
C LEU A 256 22.17 -1.90 9.61
N ASP A 257 21.69 -2.79 10.47
CA ASP A 257 21.58 -4.21 10.16
C ASP A 257 20.30 -4.54 9.40
N ALA A 258 19.21 -3.83 9.72
CA ALA A 258 17.92 -4.07 9.06
C ALA A 258 16.99 -2.84 9.14
N ILE A 259 15.99 -2.83 8.25
CA ILE A 259 14.83 -1.93 8.31
C ILE A 259 13.62 -2.80 8.69
N ILE A 260 12.90 -2.38 9.72
CA ILE A 260 11.74 -3.10 10.25
C ILE A 260 10.47 -2.32 9.93
N SER A 261 9.48 -3.02 9.41
CA SER A 261 8.10 -2.55 9.30
C SER A 261 7.20 -3.47 10.13
N ASN A 262 6.34 -2.90 10.93
CA ASN A 262 5.30 -3.60 11.69
C ASN A 262 3.90 -3.36 11.11
N THR A 263 3.84 -2.79 9.92
CA THR A 263 2.63 -2.63 9.09
C THR A 263 2.79 -3.44 7.82
N SER A 264 1.77 -4.17 7.47
CA SER A 264 1.64 -4.86 6.19
C SER A 264 0.89 -3.98 5.18
#